data_1bdffbdfe5666113e327e3e3e7c63545
#
_entry.id   1bdffbdfe5666113e327e3e3e7c63545
#
_cell.length_a   1.000
_cell.length_b   1.000
_cell.length_c   1.000
_cell.angle_alpha   90.00
_cell.angle_beta   90.00
_cell.angle_gamma   90.00
#
_symmetry.space_group_name_H-M   'P 1'
#
loop_
_entity.id
_entity.type
_entity.pdbx_description
1 polymer ?
#
loop_
_entity_poly.entity_id
_entity_poly.type
_entity_poly.pdbx_seq_one_letter_code
_entity_poly.pdbx_strand_id
1 'polypeptide(L)'
;MIPEFTKPTTITVVAEDDWITAVTPAPKSTAFIGFEVRFSRISPDGENGFPGEFAVSVTYVFTEENELKIIYEGVSDKATVANMTNHSYFNLSAGKDKIYHHQLKVKADEIACVDENCLANGTFLKIENTPFDFKEFHEIGERINDDHEQLKLAGGYDHSFMVKDEDDQLVLYDKETGRKMTMTTTLPCIQVYTGNFLSGGCNGKGGKPYENRDGVALEAQFLPNSIHIEKEPKVILRKGEEYEAVTTYRFEVE
;
A
#
# COMPACT_ATOMS: atom_id res chain seq x y z
N MET A 1 4.07 29.77 -22.65
CA MET A 1 5.29 30.18 -21.96
C MET A 1 5.27 29.50 -20.61
N ILE A 2 5.98 28.40 -20.47
CA ILE A 2 6.08 27.62 -19.23
C ILE A 2 7.18 28.28 -18.39
N PRO A 3 6.96 28.57 -17.09
CA PRO A 3 7.99 29.17 -16.26
C PRO A 3 9.16 28.20 -16.06
N GLU A 4 10.34 28.69 -16.30
CA GLU A 4 11.61 27.99 -16.06
C GLU A 4 11.83 27.83 -14.54
N PHE A 5 11.69 26.59 -14.03
CA PHE A 5 12.12 26.26 -12.67
C PHE A 5 13.61 25.98 -12.65
N THR A 6 14.42 27.00 -12.41
CA THR A 6 15.88 26.95 -12.42
C THR A 6 16.51 27.02 -11.04
N LYS A 7 15.94 26.44 -9.99
CA LYS A 7 16.67 26.23 -8.71
C LYS A 7 16.16 24.94 -8.03
N PRO A 8 17.05 24.11 -7.48
CA PRO A 8 16.65 23.03 -6.61
C PRO A 8 16.06 23.64 -5.35
N THR A 9 14.76 23.52 -5.19
CA THR A 9 14.08 23.93 -3.97
C THR A 9 14.20 22.78 -2.98
N THR A 10 15.00 22.96 -1.92
CA THR A 10 15.00 22.06 -0.77
C THR A 10 13.62 22.19 -0.11
N ILE A 11 12.77 21.22 -0.29
CA ILE A 11 11.50 21.15 0.45
C ILE A 11 11.80 20.44 1.77
N THR A 12 11.85 21.20 2.86
CA THR A 12 11.87 20.62 4.20
C THR A 12 10.42 20.33 4.58
N VAL A 13 10.05 19.06 4.59
CA VAL A 13 8.78 18.61 5.16
C VAL A 13 9.04 18.34 6.65
N VAL A 14 8.50 19.18 7.51
CA VAL A 14 8.49 18.94 8.96
C VAL A 14 7.30 18.03 9.25
N ALA A 15 7.56 16.77 9.56
CA ALA A 15 6.59 15.92 10.22
C ALA A 15 6.81 16.08 11.73
N GLU A 16 5.77 16.27 12.50
CA GLU A 16 5.82 16.12 13.95
C GLU A 16 6.24 14.66 14.24
N ASP A 17 7.32 14.50 15.01
CA ASP A 17 8.03 13.26 15.34
C ASP A 17 9.08 12.81 14.29
N ASP A 18 10.33 13.30 14.46
CA ASP A 18 11.63 12.74 14.04
C ASP A 18 11.81 12.05 12.66
N TRP A 19 10.93 12.26 11.72
CA TRP A 19 10.98 11.67 10.38
C TRP A 19 11.45 12.69 9.35
N ILE A 20 12.53 12.47 8.69
CA ILE A 20 13.08 13.15 7.50
C ILE A 20 14.32 14.02 7.76
N THR A 21 15.46 13.46 7.41
CA THR A 21 16.71 14.22 7.48
C THR A 21 17.28 14.67 6.15
N ALA A 22 16.84 14.20 5.00
CA ALA A 22 17.36 14.73 3.74
C ALA A 22 16.46 14.41 2.53
N VAL A 23 16.11 15.43 1.79
CA VAL A 23 15.68 15.29 0.39
C VAL A 23 16.91 15.57 -0.46
N THR A 24 17.52 14.55 -1.03
CA THR A 24 18.55 14.73 -2.06
C THR A 24 17.89 14.66 -3.42
N PRO A 25 18.03 15.70 -4.28
CA PRO A 25 17.61 15.56 -5.68
C PRO A 25 18.43 14.45 -6.32
N ALA A 26 17.77 13.47 -6.94
CA ALA A 26 18.46 12.45 -7.72
C ALA A 26 19.30 13.06 -8.85
N PRO A 27 20.43 12.43 -9.24
CA PRO A 27 21.24 12.93 -10.34
C PRO A 27 20.43 12.92 -11.63
N LYS A 28 20.37 14.06 -12.30
CA LYS A 28 19.71 14.25 -13.58
C LYS A 28 20.32 13.30 -14.61
N SER A 29 19.64 12.21 -14.94
CA SER A 29 19.83 11.57 -16.22
C SER A 29 19.03 12.36 -17.27
N THR A 30 19.65 12.69 -18.39
CA THR A 30 19.14 13.59 -19.42
C THR A 30 18.00 13.03 -20.30
N ALA A 31 17.24 12.05 -19.80
CA ALA A 31 16.13 11.39 -20.49
C ALA A 31 14.88 11.17 -19.64
N PHE A 32 14.79 11.74 -18.44
CA PHE A 32 13.65 11.53 -17.55
C PHE A 32 12.91 12.85 -17.31
N ILE A 33 11.76 13.01 -17.91
CA ILE A 33 10.80 14.10 -17.62
C ILE A 33 9.79 13.55 -16.61
N GLY A 34 10.28 13.15 -15.43
CA GLY A 34 9.49 12.73 -14.29
C GLY A 34 9.93 13.50 -13.05
N PHE A 35 9.08 13.55 -12.05
CA PHE A 35 9.45 14.06 -10.73
C PHE A 35 9.83 12.90 -9.83
N GLU A 36 11.00 13.02 -9.20
CA GLU A 36 11.48 12.03 -8.22
C GLU A 36 11.76 12.73 -6.90
N VAL A 37 11.30 12.11 -5.82
CA VAL A 37 11.60 12.55 -4.45
C VAL A 37 12.02 11.34 -3.64
N ARG A 38 13.22 11.38 -3.04
CA ARG A 38 13.74 10.33 -2.17
C ARG A 38 13.81 10.81 -0.73
N PHE A 39 13.25 10.03 0.17
CA PHE A 39 13.39 10.18 1.61
C PHE A 39 14.29 9.07 2.12
N SER A 40 15.21 9.41 3.05
CA SER A 40 16.10 8.42 3.65
C SER A 40 16.24 8.65 5.15
N ARG A 41 16.41 7.56 5.88
CA ARG A 41 16.58 7.57 7.32
C ARG A 41 17.49 6.43 7.76
N ILE A 42 18.17 6.63 8.88
CA ILE A 42 18.80 5.55 9.63
C ILE A 42 17.96 5.32 10.89
N SER A 43 17.34 4.14 10.97
CA SER A 43 16.66 3.66 12.19
C SER A 43 17.71 3.02 13.08
N PRO A 44 17.95 3.53 14.30
CA PRO A 44 19.00 2.99 15.17
C PRO A 44 18.65 1.60 15.71
N ASP A 45 19.68 0.84 16.10
CA ASP A 45 19.52 -0.48 16.72
C ASP A 45 18.58 -0.43 17.93
N GLY A 46 17.57 -1.28 17.94
CA GLY A 46 16.60 -1.39 19.03
C GLY A 46 15.44 -0.40 18.96
N GLU A 47 15.35 0.45 17.95
CA GLU A 47 14.21 1.34 17.76
C GLU A 47 12.93 0.52 17.62
N ASN A 48 11.89 0.87 18.41
CA ASN A 48 10.63 0.12 18.49
C ASN A 48 10.77 -1.39 18.68
N GLY A 49 11.92 -1.86 19.21
CA GLY A 49 12.21 -3.26 19.45
C GLY A 49 12.84 -4.01 18.26
N PHE A 50 13.02 -3.36 17.10
CA PHE A 50 13.67 -3.99 15.95
C PHE A 50 15.19 -4.04 16.12
N PRO A 51 15.83 -5.22 15.90
CA PRO A 51 17.28 -5.33 16.00
C PRO A 51 17.98 -4.73 14.78
N GLY A 52 19.17 -4.18 15.00
CA GLY A 52 20.06 -3.66 13.97
C GLY A 52 19.81 -2.19 13.61
N GLU A 53 20.91 -1.54 13.19
CA GLU A 53 20.80 -0.26 12.51
C GLU A 53 20.27 -0.52 11.09
N PHE A 54 19.15 0.09 10.73
CA PHE A 54 18.52 -0.07 9.43
C PHE A 54 18.54 1.23 8.64
N ALA A 55 19.42 1.28 7.62
CA ALA A 55 19.44 2.36 6.66
C ALA A 55 18.35 2.10 5.60
N VAL A 56 17.34 2.95 5.57
CA VAL A 56 16.17 2.81 4.68
C VAL A 56 15.94 4.05 3.85
N SER A 57 15.48 3.86 2.62
CA SER A 57 15.00 4.94 1.77
C SER A 57 13.71 4.56 1.07
N VAL A 58 12.90 5.59 0.78
CA VAL A 58 11.69 5.50 -0.02
C VAL A 58 11.78 6.54 -1.12
N THR A 59 11.68 6.10 -2.37
CA THR A 59 11.71 6.97 -3.54
C THR A 59 10.34 6.98 -4.20
N TYR A 60 9.77 8.16 -4.38
CA TYR A 60 8.55 8.39 -5.13
C TYR A 60 8.91 8.91 -6.51
N VAL A 61 8.44 8.23 -7.56
CA VAL A 61 8.65 8.62 -8.95
C VAL A 61 7.29 8.82 -9.63
N PHE A 62 7.05 9.99 -10.18
CA PHE A 62 5.87 10.24 -11.00
C PHE A 62 6.29 10.28 -12.47
N THR A 63 5.73 9.37 -13.29
CA THR A 63 6.11 9.18 -14.70
C THR A 63 5.18 9.92 -15.66
N GLU A 64 5.58 10.03 -16.93
CA GLU A 64 4.75 10.60 -18.01
C GLU A 64 3.55 9.71 -18.36
N GLU A 65 3.59 8.43 -18.01
CA GLU A 65 2.52 7.46 -18.17
C GLU A 65 1.46 7.53 -17.06
N ASN A 66 1.46 8.61 -16.24
CA ASN A 66 0.61 8.80 -15.07
C ASN A 66 0.78 7.69 -14.02
N GLU A 67 1.99 7.21 -13.85
CA GLU A 67 2.33 6.25 -12.81
C GLU A 67 2.97 6.95 -11.60
N LEU A 68 2.55 6.56 -10.41
CA LEU A 68 3.26 6.81 -9.17
C LEU A 68 3.97 5.51 -8.77
N LYS A 69 5.30 5.49 -8.87
CA LYS A 69 6.14 4.38 -8.38
C LYS A 69 6.65 4.73 -6.99
N ILE A 70 6.57 3.76 -6.10
CA ILE A 70 7.15 3.84 -4.75
C ILE A 70 8.19 2.73 -4.67
N ILE A 71 9.45 3.13 -4.49
CA ILE A 71 10.59 2.22 -4.42
C ILE A 71 11.12 2.27 -2.99
N TYR A 72 11.13 1.12 -2.33
CA TYR A 72 11.70 0.93 -1.00
C TYR A 72 13.05 0.25 -1.13
N GLU A 73 14.06 0.78 -0.46
CA GLU A 73 15.39 0.19 -0.40
C GLU A 73 15.90 0.23 1.04
N GLY A 74 16.63 -0.78 1.46
CA GLY A 74 17.18 -0.78 2.80
C GLY A 74 18.24 -1.85 3.02
N VAL A 75 19.08 -1.62 4.04
CA VAL A 75 20.11 -2.56 4.48
C VAL A 75 20.24 -2.46 6.01
N SER A 76 20.43 -3.60 6.66
CA SER A 76 20.64 -3.64 8.11
C SER A 76 22.00 -4.27 8.47
N ASP A 77 22.59 -3.79 9.55
CA ASP A 77 23.84 -4.33 10.11
C ASP A 77 23.62 -5.61 10.94
N LYS A 78 22.34 -5.98 11.22
CA LYS A 78 21.91 -7.22 11.87
C LYS A 78 20.72 -7.84 11.14
N ALA A 79 20.40 -9.08 11.45
CA ALA A 79 19.13 -9.64 11.01
C ALA A 79 17.97 -8.89 11.68
N THR A 80 16.99 -8.44 10.87
CA THR A 80 15.83 -7.67 11.31
C THR A 80 14.61 -8.01 10.47
N VAL A 81 13.44 -7.47 10.84
CA VAL A 81 12.23 -7.57 10.04
C VAL A 81 12.12 -6.31 9.17
N ALA A 82 11.96 -6.49 7.85
CA ALA A 82 11.72 -5.41 6.90
C ALA A 82 10.46 -5.71 6.09
N ASN A 83 9.42 -4.92 6.29
CA ASN A 83 8.14 -5.04 5.57
C ASN A 83 7.54 -3.65 5.37
N MET A 84 8.02 -2.97 4.31
CA MET A 84 7.61 -1.61 3.99
C MET A 84 6.37 -1.63 3.11
N THR A 85 5.41 -0.77 3.43
CA THR A 85 4.19 -0.60 2.63
C THR A 85 3.77 0.87 2.55
N ASN A 86 2.75 1.16 1.74
CA ASN A 86 2.09 2.45 1.67
C ASN A 86 0.63 2.30 2.09
N HIS A 87 0.20 3.10 3.06
CA HIS A 87 -1.15 3.05 3.62
C HIS A 87 -2.02 4.24 3.17
N SER A 88 -1.87 4.66 1.92
CA SER A 88 -2.75 5.69 1.35
C SER A 88 -4.16 5.15 1.16
N TYR A 89 -5.16 5.96 1.51
CA TYR A 89 -6.56 5.65 1.22
C TYR A 89 -6.96 6.24 -0.13
N PHE A 90 -7.54 5.40 -0.98
CA PHE A 90 -8.03 5.76 -2.29
C PHE A 90 -9.55 5.87 -2.30
N ASN A 91 -10.05 6.92 -2.97
CA ASN A 91 -11.46 7.10 -3.30
C ASN A 91 -11.55 7.83 -4.65
N LEU A 92 -11.89 7.08 -5.69
CA LEU A 92 -11.90 7.58 -7.07
C LEU A 92 -13.09 8.48 -7.40
N SER A 93 -14.12 8.53 -6.51
CA SER A 93 -15.23 9.51 -6.61
C SER A 93 -14.81 10.94 -6.21
N ALA A 94 -13.53 11.15 -5.84
CA ALA A 94 -13.01 12.40 -5.26
C ALA A 94 -13.68 12.76 -3.91
N GLY A 95 -14.04 11.75 -3.13
CA GLY A 95 -14.64 11.90 -1.81
C GLY A 95 -16.10 12.39 -1.84
N LYS A 96 -16.80 12.23 -2.96
CA LYS A 96 -18.24 12.57 -3.07
C LYS A 96 -19.09 11.51 -2.42
N ASP A 97 -18.71 10.23 -2.60
CA ASP A 97 -19.41 9.08 -2.11
C ASP A 97 -18.47 8.10 -1.41
N LYS A 98 -19.04 7.17 -0.66
CA LYS A 98 -18.31 6.05 -0.06
C LYS A 98 -17.88 5.06 -1.15
N ILE A 99 -16.86 4.25 -0.84
CA ILE A 99 -16.23 3.33 -1.81
C ILE A 99 -17.09 2.12 -2.23
N TYR A 100 -18.35 2.04 -1.79
CA TYR A 100 -19.21 0.86 -2.06
C TYR A 100 -19.39 0.57 -3.56
N HIS A 101 -19.48 1.61 -4.41
CA HIS A 101 -19.70 1.48 -5.85
C HIS A 101 -18.40 1.36 -6.66
N HIS A 102 -17.25 1.47 -6.00
CA HIS A 102 -15.98 1.19 -6.66
C HIS A 102 -15.90 -0.28 -7.00
N GLN A 103 -15.51 -0.57 -8.24
CA GLN A 103 -15.26 -1.92 -8.70
C GLN A 103 -13.82 -2.31 -8.40
N LEU A 104 -13.65 -3.48 -7.83
CA LEU A 104 -12.35 -4.07 -7.52
C LEU A 104 -12.17 -5.34 -8.36
N LYS A 105 -10.95 -5.51 -8.89
CA LYS A 105 -10.49 -6.76 -9.50
C LYS A 105 -9.10 -7.08 -8.95
N VAL A 106 -8.88 -8.34 -8.53
CA VAL A 106 -7.60 -8.78 -7.94
C VAL A 106 -7.17 -10.12 -8.54
N LYS A 107 -5.95 -10.19 -9.05
CA LYS A 107 -5.34 -11.42 -9.57
C LYS A 107 -4.77 -12.27 -8.41
N ALA A 108 -5.65 -12.87 -7.65
CA ALA A 108 -5.33 -13.77 -6.55
C ALA A 108 -6.22 -15.02 -6.62
N ASP A 109 -5.77 -16.12 -6.03
CA ASP A 109 -6.55 -17.35 -5.88
C ASP A 109 -6.95 -17.61 -4.43
N GLU A 110 -6.34 -16.89 -3.49
CA GLU A 110 -6.58 -17.06 -2.05
C GLU A 110 -6.28 -15.79 -1.27
N ILE A 111 -6.89 -15.70 -0.09
CA ILE A 111 -6.58 -14.72 0.95
C ILE A 111 -5.98 -15.42 2.16
N ALA A 112 -5.18 -14.69 2.93
CA ALA A 112 -4.82 -15.11 4.28
C ALA A 112 -6.00 -14.85 5.22
N CYS A 113 -6.39 -15.86 6.00
CA CYS A 113 -7.41 -15.73 7.03
C CYS A 113 -6.84 -15.00 8.25
N VAL A 114 -7.70 -14.24 8.93
CA VAL A 114 -7.36 -13.53 10.15
C VAL A 114 -8.04 -14.14 11.38
N ASP A 115 -7.48 -13.91 12.55
CA ASP A 115 -8.06 -14.20 13.85
C ASP A 115 -8.92 -13.04 14.38
N GLU A 116 -9.39 -13.13 15.63
CA GLU A 116 -10.19 -12.10 16.29
C GLU A 116 -9.45 -10.76 16.52
N ASN A 117 -8.13 -10.73 16.36
CA ASN A 117 -7.30 -9.53 16.43
C ASN A 117 -6.95 -8.97 15.05
N CYS A 118 -7.58 -9.48 13.99
CA CYS A 118 -7.26 -9.16 12.60
C CYS A 118 -5.82 -9.50 12.18
N LEU A 119 -5.18 -10.46 12.86
CA LEU A 119 -3.84 -10.94 12.52
C LEU A 119 -3.93 -12.21 11.67
N ALA A 120 -3.10 -12.29 10.63
CA ALA A 120 -3.00 -13.50 9.82
C ALA A 120 -2.66 -14.72 10.70
N ASN A 121 -3.48 -15.76 10.63
CA ASN A 121 -3.43 -16.93 11.50
C ASN A 121 -2.72 -18.16 10.88
N GLY A 122 -2.18 -18.00 9.66
CA GLY A 122 -1.47 -19.06 8.93
C GLY A 122 -2.37 -20.00 8.12
N THR A 123 -3.68 -19.74 8.06
CA THR A 123 -4.59 -20.45 7.16
C THR A 123 -4.93 -19.59 5.94
N PHE A 124 -5.22 -20.25 4.82
CA PHE A 124 -5.56 -19.58 3.56
C PHE A 124 -6.91 -20.07 3.07
N LEU A 125 -7.72 -19.14 2.60
CA LEU A 125 -9.04 -19.39 2.03
C LEU A 125 -8.97 -19.20 0.51
N LYS A 126 -9.37 -20.24 -0.26
CA LYS A 126 -9.63 -20.08 -1.70
C LYS A 126 -10.79 -19.11 -1.91
N ILE A 127 -10.60 -18.10 -2.75
CA ILE A 127 -11.59 -17.03 -2.91
C ILE A 127 -12.79 -17.42 -3.77
N GLU A 128 -12.65 -18.43 -4.61
CA GLU A 128 -13.71 -18.88 -5.54
C GLU A 128 -15.02 -19.20 -4.81
N ASN A 129 -16.12 -18.62 -5.28
CA ASN A 129 -17.46 -18.73 -4.68
C ASN A 129 -17.57 -18.20 -3.23
N THR A 130 -16.72 -17.27 -2.84
CA THR A 130 -16.76 -16.56 -1.56
C THR A 130 -16.99 -15.06 -1.77
N PRO A 131 -17.28 -14.27 -0.72
CA PRO A 131 -17.34 -12.82 -0.83
C PRO A 131 -16.02 -12.15 -1.27
N PHE A 132 -14.91 -12.87 -1.18
CA PHE A 132 -13.57 -12.40 -1.57
C PHE A 132 -13.23 -12.67 -3.05
N ASP A 133 -14.13 -13.25 -3.83
CA ASP A 133 -13.88 -13.54 -5.25
C ASP A 133 -13.94 -12.26 -6.10
N PHE A 134 -12.78 -11.60 -6.20
CA PHE A 134 -12.55 -10.44 -7.04
C PHE A 134 -11.74 -10.78 -8.30
N LYS A 135 -11.77 -12.03 -8.78
CA LYS A 135 -11.10 -12.41 -10.03
C LYS A 135 -11.67 -11.65 -11.24
N GLU A 136 -12.94 -11.29 -11.20
CA GLU A 136 -13.60 -10.36 -12.10
C GLU A 136 -14.04 -9.11 -11.33
N PHE A 137 -14.42 -8.05 -12.06
CA PHE A 137 -14.88 -6.82 -11.45
C PHE A 137 -16.17 -7.01 -10.66
N HIS A 138 -16.11 -6.72 -9.36
CA HIS A 138 -17.25 -6.63 -8.46
C HIS A 138 -17.22 -5.33 -7.68
N GLU A 139 -18.38 -4.76 -7.38
CA GLU A 139 -18.46 -3.62 -6.48
C GLU A 139 -18.03 -4.03 -5.07
N ILE A 140 -17.22 -3.19 -4.41
CA ILE A 140 -16.79 -3.45 -3.03
C ILE A 140 -17.98 -3.64 -2.10
N GLY A 141 -19.05 -2.85 -2.29
CA GLY A 141 -20.25 -2.90 -1.48
C GLY A 141 -21.15 -4.11 -1.73
N GLU A 142 -20.99 -4.83 -2.83
CA GLU A 142 -21.88 -5.92 -3.26
C GLU A 142 -21.97 -7.03 -2.21
N ARG A 143 -20.84 -7.42 -1.63
CA ARG A 143 -20.74 -8.59 -0.74
C ARG A 143 -20.04 -8.28 0.59
N ILE A 144 -19.70 -7.02 0.87
CA ILE A 144 -18.95 -6.63 2.08
C ILE A 144 -19.66 -6.95 3.39
N ASN A 145 -20.99 -7.10 3.35
CA ASN A 145 -21.83 -7.40 4.50
C ASN A 145 -22.39 -8.84 4.48
N ASP A 146 -21.88 -9.70 3.62
CA ASP A 146 -22.30 -11.09 3.55
C ASP A 146 -22.06 -11.83 4.88
N ASP A 147 -22.86 -12.86 5.13
CA ASP A 147 -22.74 -13.70 6.32
C ASP A 147 -21.54 -14.65 6.20
N HIS A 148 -20.33 -14.08 6.28
CA HIS A 148 -19.07 -14.79 6.22
C HIS A 148 -18.20 -14.48 7.44
N GLU A 149 -17.63 -15.53 8.07
CA GLU A 149 -16.84 -15.39 9.30
C GLU A 149 -15.73 -14.36 9.19
N GLN A 150 -14.92 -14.41 8.12
CA GLN A 150 -13.79 -13.50 7.92
C GLN A 150 -14.24 -12.04 7.76
N LEU A 151 -15.36 -11.77 7.08
CA LEU A 151 -15.90 -10.41 6.98
C LEU A 151 -16.40 -9.89 8.34
N LYS A 152 -16.97 -10.78 9.18
CA LYS A 152 -17.42 -10.40 10.53
C LYS A 152 -16.26 -10.09 11.45
N LEU A 153 -15.18 -10.89 11.43
CA LEU A 153 -13.97 -10.65 12.23
C LEU A 153 -13.37 -9.28 11.91
N ALA A 154 -13.21 -8.96 10.63
CA ALA A 154 -12.57 -7.72 10.19
C ALA A 154 -13.53 -6.51 10.07
N GLY A 155 -14.85 -6.72 10.25
CA GLY A 155 -15.86 -5.69 10.04
C GLY A 155 -15.99 -5.25 8.57
N GLY A 156 -15.58 -6.09 7.62
CA GLY A 156 -15.53 -5.86 6.18
C GLY A 156 -14.29 -6.49 5.57
N TYR A 157 -13.78 -5.96 4.45
CA TYR A 157 -12.51 -6.42 3.91
C TYR A 157 -11.36 -5.80 4.70
N ASP A 158 -10.46 -6.65 5.20
CA ASP A 158 -9.18 -6.32 5.82
C ASP A 158 -8.29 -7.57 5.74
N HIS A 159 -7.97 -7.97 4.50
CA HIS A 159 -7.34 -9.25 4.22
C HIS A 159 -6.22 -9.12 3.20
N SER A 160 -5.17 -9.90 3.37
CA SER A 160 -4.08 -10.03 2.41
C SER A 160 -4.47 -10.98 1.29
N PHE A 161 -4.64 -10.45 0.08
CA PHE A 161 -4.78 -11.23 -1.14
C PHE A 161 -3.40 -11.67 -1.62
N MET A 162 -3.20 -12.98 -1.75
CA MET A 162 -1.95 -13.55 -2.25
C MET A 162 -1.90 -13.40 -3.76
N VAL A 163 -1.23 -12.33 -4.23
CA VAL A 163 -1.24 -11.95 -5.64
C VAL A 163 -0.25 -12.76 -6.46
N LYS A 164 -0.55 -12.89 -7.76
CA LYS A 164 0.33 -13.59 -8.71
C LYS A 164 1.51 -12.70 -9.08
N ASP A 165 2.63 -13.31 -9.43
CA ASP A 165 3.82 -12.62 -9.95
C ASP A 165 3.59 -12.27 -11.44
N GLU A 166 2.78 -11.25 -11.66
CA GLU A 166 2.42 -10.71 -12.98
C GLU A 166 2.01 -9.23 -12.84
N ASP A 167 2.01 -8.48 -13.96
CA ASP A 167 1.58 -7.08 -13.94
C ASP A 167 0.07 -6.93 -13.71
N ASP A 168 -0.35 -5.71 -13.36
CA ASP A 168 -1.75 -5.35 -13.16
C ASP A 168 -2.48 -6.29 -12.17
N GLN A 169 -1.85 -6.51 -11.01
CA GLN A 169 -2.33 -7.45 -9.99
C GLN A 169 -3.64 -7.01 -9.35
N LEU A 170 -3.88 -5.69 -9.29
CA LEU A 170 -5.13 -5.15 -8.75
C LEU A 170 -5.59 -3.96 -9.58
N VAL A 171 -6.89 -3.88 -9.83
CA VAL A 171 -7.53 -2.73 -10.48
C VAL A 171 -8.68 -2.24 -9.61
N LEU A 172 -8.66 -0.93 -9.32
CA LEU A 172 -9.77 -0.21 -8.71
C LEU A 172 -10.38 0.73 -9.75
N TYR A 173 -11.70 0.69 -9.92
CA TYR A 173 -12.40 1.45 -10.95
C TYR A 173 -13.69 2.07 -10.41
N ASP A 174 -13.93 3.33 -10.73
CA ASP A 174 -15.17 4.04 -10.46
C ASP A 174 -15.89 4.37 -11.77
N LYS A 175 -16.98 3.67 -12.04
CA LYS A 175 -17.76 3.84 -13.27
C LYS A 175 -18.38 5.22 -13.44
N GLU A 176 -18.71 5.90 -12.35
CA GLU A 176 -19.38 7.20 -12.42
C GLU A 176 -18.42 8.29 -12.89
N THR A 177 -17.17 8.23 -12.45
CA THR A 177 -16.14 9.22 -12.82
C THR A 177 -15.26 8.77 -13.99
N GLY A 178 -15.31 7.49 -14.37
CA GLY A 178 -14.41 6.87 -15.33
C GLY A 178 -12.98 6.71 -14.82
N ARG A 179 -12.68 7.04 -13.55
CA ARG A 179 -11.32 6.93 -13.01
C ARG A 179 -10.98 5.50 -12.69
N LYS A 180 -9.79 5.12 -13.13
CA LYS A 180 -9.23 3.79 -12.92
C LYS A 180 -7.82 3.90 -12.33
N MET A 181 -7.52 3.05 -11.36
CA MET A 181 -6.19 2.87 -10.80
C MET A 181 -5.79 1.40 -10.94
N THR A 182 -4.65 1.17 -11.55
CA THR A 182 -4.05 -0.16 -11.68
C THR A 182 -2.81 -0.23 -10.80
N MET A 183 -2.68 -1.30 -10.02
CA MET A 183 -1.58 -1.52 -9.11
C MET A 183 -0.76 -2.74 -9.54
N THR A 184 0.57 -2.55 -9.54
CA THR A 184 1.57 -3.61 -9.77
C THR A 184 2.60 -3.55 -8.64
N THR A 185 3.00 -4.69 -8.09
CA THR A 185 4.00 -4.76 -7.03
C THR A 185 4.91 -5.98 -7.17
N THR A 186 6.14 -5.86 -6.66
CA THR A 186 7.08 -6.98 -6.51
C THR A 186 6.84 -7.79 -5.24
N LEU A 187 5.91 -7.36 -4.39
CA LEU A 187 5.61 -8.00 -3.10
C LEU A 187 4.52 -9.07 -3.23
N PRO A 188 4.51 -10.10 -2.37
CA PRO A 188 3.70 -11.30 -2.57
C PRO A 188 2.22 -11.13 -2.24
N CYS A 189 1.83 -10.10 -1.52
CA CYS A 189 0.42 -9.88 -1.23
C CYS A 189 0.04 -8.39 -1.23
N ILE A 190 -1.26 -8.14 -1.40
CA ILE A 190 -1.88 -6.83 -1.27
C ILE A 190 -2.96 -6.93 -0.20
N GLN A 191 -2.79 -6.18 0.90
CA GLN A 191 -3.85 -5.98 1.88
C GLN A 191 -4.91 -5.08 1.29
N VAL A 192 -6.15 -5.55 1.29
CA VAL A 192 -7.32 -4.74 0.91
C VAL A 192 -8.06 -4.37 2.18
N TYR A 193 -7.92 -3.12 2.60
CA TYR A 193 -8.58 -2.58 3.79
C TYR A 193 -9.62 -1.53 3.42
N THR A 194 -10.88 -1.81 3.66
CA THR A 194 -12.01 -0.97 3.23
C THR A 194 -12.37 0.15 4.22
N GLY A 195 -11.43 0.60 5.04
CA GLY A 195 -11.67 1.70 5.97
C GLY A 195 -12.76 1.38 7.00
N ASN A 196 -12.68 0.19 7.62
CA ASN A 196 -13.71 -0.36 8.51
C ASN A 196 -13.87 0.46 9.80
N PHE A 197 -12.81 1.17 10.23
CA PHE A 197 -12.70 1.84 11.53
C PHE A 197 -12.21 3.30 11.39
N LEU A 198 -12.56 4.01 10.31
CA LEU A 198 -12.15 5.40 10.08
C LEU A 198 -12.97 6.40 10.92
N SER A 199 -14.17 6.04 11.34
CA SER A 199 -15.06 6.93 12.10
C SER A 199 -14.47 7.27 13.48
N GLY A 200 -14.65 8.54 13.89
CA GLY A 200 -14.21 9.01 15.22
C GLY A 200 -12.79 9.58 15.25
N GLY A 201 -12.12 9.64 14.10
CA GLY A 201 -10.81 10.28 13.97
C GLY A 201 -10.87 11.80 13.91
N CYS A 202 -9.72 12.43 13.63
CA CYS A 202 -9.61 13.87 13.43
C CYS A 202 -10.24 14.30 12.10
N ASN A 203 -10.46 15.61 11.95
CA ASN A 203 -10.94 16.17 10.69
C ASN A 203 -9.90 15.98 9.57
N GLY A 204 -10.36 15.45 8.46
CA GLY A 204 -9.58 15.28 7.25
C GLY A 204 -9.62 16.49 6.32
N LYS A 205 -9.41 16.26 5.03
CA LYS A 205 -9.49 17.28 3.99
C LYS A 205 -10.89 17.93 3.98
N GLY A 206 -10.93 19.25 3.84
CA GLY A 206 -12.19 20.01 3.86
C GLY A 206 -12.79 20.21 5.25
N GLY A 207 -12.07 19.88 6.34
CA GLY A 207 -12.49 20.14 7.71
C GLY A 207 -13.60 19.24 8.23
N LYS A 208 -13.88 18.13 7.54
CA LYS A 208 -14.87 17.12 7.95
C LYS A 208 -14.17 15.87 8.46
N PRO A 209 -14.72 15.18 9.48
CA PRO A 209 -14.19 13.89 9.90
C PRO A 209 -14.39 12.85 8.78
N TYR A 210 -13.45 11.90 8.69
CA TYR A 210 -13.68 10.72 7.86
C TYR A 210 -14.61 9.74 8.56
N GLU A 211 -15.39 9.05 7.77
CA GLU A 211 -16.28 7.99 8.21
C GLU A 211 -15.84 6.63 7.64
N ASN A 212 -16.38 5.55 8.20
CA ASN A 212 -16.16 4.21 7.69
C ASN A 212 -16.55 4.15 6.20
N ARG A 213 -15.70 3.52 5.38
CA ARG A 213 -15.86 3.37 3.92
C ARG A 213 -15.62 4.64 3.10
N ASP A 214 -15.03 5.68 3.66
CA ASP A 214 -14.68 6.86 2.88
C ASP A 214 -13.45 6.64 1.99
N GLY A 215 -12.70 5.55 2.21
CA GLY A 215 -11.56 5.17 1.39
C GLY A 215 -11.19 3.69 1.55
N VAL A 216 -10.44 3.17 0.59
CA VAL A 216 -9.83 1.84 0.62
C VAL A 216 -8.31 1.98 0.62
N ALA A 217 -7.63 1.31 1.55
CA ALA A 217 -6.18 1.16 1.51
C ALA A 217 -5.81 -0.13 0.78
N LEU A 218 -4.78 -0.04 -0.06
CA LEU A 218 -4.26 -1.12 -0.90
C LEU A 218 -2.77 -1.20 -0.66
N GLU A 219 -2.38 -2.15 0.21
CA GLU A 219 -1.05 -2.18 0.81
C GLU A 219 -0.27 -3.39 0.31
N ALA A 220 0.68 -3.14 -0.59
CA ALA A 220 1.61 -4.19 -1.00
C ALA A 220 2.61 -4.48 0.11
N GLN A 221 2.77 -5.77 0.47
CA GLN A 221 3.64 -6.15 1.58
C GLN A 221 3.95 -7.66 1.57
N PHE A 222 4.89 -8.07 2.42
CA PHE A 222 4.92 -9.46 2.87
C PHE A 222 3.74 -9.71 3.81
N LEU A 223 3.30 -10.96 3.88
CA LEU A 223 2.16 -11.33 4.73
C LEU A 223 2.37 -10.84 6.18
N PRO A 224 1.43 -10.07 6.74
CA PRO A 224 1.47 -9.71 8.16
C PRO A 224 1.58 -10.97 9.04
N ASN A 225 2.33 -10.86 10.13
CA ASN A 225 2.58 -11.97 11.06
C ASN A 225 3.37 -13.18 10.47
N SER A 226 3.90 -13.07 9.25
CA SER A 226 4.63 -14.17 8.58
C SER A 226 5.80 -14.71 9.40
N ILE A 227 6.43 -13.87 10.21
CA ILE A 227 7.52 -14.28 11.12
C ILE A 227 7.12 -15.39 12.09
N HIS A 228 5.83 -15.53 12.41
CA HIS A 228 5.31 -16.55 13.33
C HIS A 228 4.64 -17.73 12.62
N ILE A 229 4.30 -17.58 11.32
CA ILE A 229 3.51 -18.58 10.59
C ILE A 229 4.29 -19.26 9.46
N GLU A 230 5.33 -18.64 8.94
CA GLU A 230 6.18 -19.19 7.88
C GLU A 230 7.44 -19.85 8.47
N LYS A 231 7.88 -20.95 7.86
CA LYS A 231 9.13 -21.63 8.28
C LYS A 231 10.37 -20.80 7.93
N GLU A 232 10.35 -20.11 6.79
CA GLU A 232 11.40 -19.25 6.28
C GLU A 232 10.77 -17.91 5.86
N PRO A 233 10.45 -17.03 6.81
CA PRO A 233 9.78 -15.77 6.51
C PRO A 233 10.67 -14.86 5.66
N LYS A 234 10.22 -14.53 4.45
CA LYS A 234 10.93 -13.60 3.55
C LYS A 234 11.02 -12.18 4.11
N VAL A 235 10.20 -11.85 5.10
CA VAL A 235 10.22 -10.59 5.82
C VAL A 235 11.49 -10.40 6.67
N ILE A 236 12.26 -11.46 6.90
CA ILE A 236 13.53 -11.39 7.63
C ILE A 236 14.65 -10.98 6.68
N LEU A 237 15.11 -9.74 6.83
CA LEU A 237 16.28 -9.20 6.17
C LEU A 237 17.54 -9.61 6.97
N ARG A 238 18.47 -10.32 6.35
CA ARG A 238 19.70 -10.74 6.99
C ARG A 238 20.74 -9.60 6.98
N LYS A 239 21.72 -9.68 7.87
CA LYS A 239 22.82 -8.70 7.93
C LYS A 239 23.46 -8.51 6.56
N GLY A 240 23.46 -7.25 6.07
CA GLY A 240 24.07 -6.84 4.81
C GLY A 240 23.33 -7.27 3.55
N GLU A 241 22.18 -7.91 3.70
CA GLU A 241 21.23 -8.17 2.60
C GLU A 241 20.55 -6.86 2.20
N GLU A 242 20.31 -6.68 0.90
CA GLU A 242 19.57 -5.54 0.39
C GLU A 242 18.06 -5.87 0.37
N TYR A 243 17.27 -4.99 0.97
CA TYR A 243 15.82 -4.97 0.83
C TYR A 243 15.47 -4.09 -0.35
N GLU A 244 14.69 -4.61 -1.28
CA GLU A 244 14.14 -3.84 -2.38
C GLU A 244 12.69 -4.26 -2.61
N ALA A 245 11.79 -3.27 -2.74
CA ALA A 245 10.41 -3.50 -3.13
C ALA A 245 9.90 -2.32 -3.97
N VAL A 246 9.11 -2.63 -4.98
CA VAL A 246 8.54 -1.62 -5.87
C VAL A 246 7.04 -1.81 -5.95
N THR A 247 6.29 -0.70 -5.79
CA THR A 247 4.86 -0.65 -6.02
C THR A 247 4.54 0.48 -6.97
N THR A 248 3.77 0.20 -8.02
CA THR A 248 3.35 1.17 -9.03
C THR A 248 1.85 1.31 -9.02
N TYR A 249 1.36 2.55 -8.98
CA TYR A 249 -0.03 2.92 -9.18
C TYR A 249 -0.14 3.70 -10.48
N ARG A 250 -0.83 3.16 -11.49
CA ARG A 250 -1.12 3.83 -12.76
C ARG A 250 -2.55 4.36 -12.74
N PHE A 251 -2.72 5.63 -13.10
CA PHE A 251 -4.01 6.32 -13.10
C PHE A 251 -4.46 6.62 -14.53
N GLU A 252 -5.71 6.27 -14.82
CA GLU A 252 -6.33 6.43 -16.14
C GLU A 252 -7.76 6.95 -15.98
N VAL A 253 -8.33 7.46 -17.08
CA VAL A 253 -9.76 7.82 -17.19
C VAL A 253 -10.30 7.15 -18.45
N GLU A 254 -11.35 6.33 -18.31
CA GLU A 254 -12.07 5.65 -19.41
C GLU A 254 -13.35 6.38 -19.78
#